data_3bc2dd28df93498b54048232fe533151
#
_entry.id   3bc2dd28df93498b54048232fe533151
#
_cell.length_a   1.000
_cell.length_b   1.000
_cell.length_c   1.000
_cell.angle_alpha   90.00
_cell.angle_beta   90.00
_cell.angle_gamma   90.00
#
_symmetry.space_group_name_H-M   'P 1'
#
loop_
_entity.id
_entity.type
_entity.pdbx_description
1 polymer ?
#
loop_
_entity_poly.entity_id
_entity_poly.type
_entity_poly.pdbx_seq_one_letter_code
_entity_poly.pdbx_strand_id
1 'polypeptide(L)'
;MDKPVSFLTWDQVATQLTEAKHYWICSVRPPTLEAPGGRPHVVPRWCVYVDGKIYYDGSPETRHAINISSNPNVTVHLESGWEAVILEGTAKMADKPSPELGEKLSQAYKKYKEYGYTPGPHSWDEGGLFVFTPRQCIAWSKFNEDPTKFIFEIEQDS
;
A
#
# COMPACT_ATOMS: atom_id res chain seq x y z
N MET A 1 4.52 38.67 -6.18
CA MET A 1 3.33 38.04 -5.53
C MET A 1 3.53 36.55 -5.59
N ASP A 2 3.90 35.95 -4.47
CA ASP A 2 4.00 34.51 -4.35
C ASP A 2 2.60 33.93 -4.51
N LYS A 3 2.44 32.98 -5.46
CA LYS A 3 1.20 32.23 -5.58
C LYS A 3 0.97 31.50 -4.26
N PRO A 4 -0.25 31.50 -3.68
CA PRO A 4 -0.51 30.68 -2.51
C PRO A 4 -0.22 29.23 -2.85
N VAL A 5 0.64 28.58 -2.05
CA VAL A 5 0.94 27.17 -2.18
C VAL A 5 -0.34 26.42 -1.81
N SER A 6 -0.99 25.79 -2.78
CA SER A 6 -2.17 24.97 -2.55
C SER A 6 -1.70 23.55 -2.24
N PHE A 7 -1.74 23.16 -0.97
CA PHE A 7 -1.47 21.78 -0.57
C PHE A 7 -2.63 20.85 -0.97
N LEU A 8 -2.31 19.59 -1.25
CA LEU A 8 -3.33 18.55 -1.44
C LEU A 8 -4.05 18.27 -0.11
N THR A 9 -5.33 17.91 -0.22
CA THR A 9 -6.06 17.33 0.90
C THR A 9 -5.87 15.83 0.94
N TRP A 10 -6.02 15.22 2.12
CA TRP A 10 -5.97 13.78 2.22
C TRP A 10 -7.06 13.09 1.40
N ASP A 11 -8.26 13.65 1.34
CA ASP A 11 -9.37 13.11 0.55
C ASP A 11 -9.02 12.99 -0.94
N GLN A 12 -8.26 13.94 -1.51
CA GLN A 12 -7.78 13.85 -2.88
C GLN A 12 -6.84 12.66 -3.07
N VAL A 13 -5.91 12.44 -2.14
CA VAL A 13 -4.98 11.31 -2.17
C VAL A 13 -5.70 9.98 -1.92
N ALA A 14 -6.61 9.93 -0.95
CA ALA A 14 -7.40 8.74 -0.65
C ALA A 14 -8.28 8.31 -1.83
N THR A 15 -8.81 9.26 -2.59
CA THR A 15 -9.54 8.98 -3.84
C THR A 15 -8.63 8.31 -4.87
N GLN A 16 -7.42 8.83 -5.09
CA GLN A 16 -6.46 8.20 -5.99
C GLN A 16 -6.09 6.77 -5.54
N LEU A 17 -5.86 6.57 -4.24
CA LEU A 17 -5.60 5.24 -3.68
C LEU A 17 -6.78 4.29 -3.90
N THR A 18 -8.01 4.76 -3.72
CA THR A 18 -9.21 3.93 -3.91
C THR A 18 -9.39 3.50 -5.37
N GLU A 19 -9.15 4.39 -6.31
CA GLU A 19 -9.37 4.17 -7.75
C GLU A 19 -8.22 3.45 -8.44
N ALA A 20 -7.00 3.55 -7.92
CA ALA A 20 -5.81 2.94 -8.52
C ALA A 20 -5.95 1.41 -8.63
N LYS A 21 -5.51 0.86 -9.74
CA LYS A 21 -5.52 -0.59 -10.00
C LYS A 21 -4.14 -1.23 -9.79
N HIS A 22 -3.07 -0.50 -10.01
CA HIS A 22 -1.71 -0.99 -9.86
C HIS A 22 -0.98 -0.18 -8.80
N TYR A 23 -0.43 -0.90 -7.84
CA TYR A 23 0.39 -0.34 -6.77
C TYR A 23 1.76 -0.99 -6.86
N TRP A 24 2.80 -0.19 -6.78
CA TRP A 24 4.17 -0.70 -6.72
C TRP A 24 4.60 -0.81 -5.27
N ILE A 25 5.05 -2.00 -4.89
CA ILE A 25 5.48 -2.29 -3.53
C ILE A 25 6.98 -2.51 -3.53
N CYS A 26 7.69 -1.67 -2.77
CA CYS A 26 9.13 -1.70 -2.63
C CYS A 26 9.50 -2.28 -1.26
N SER A 27 10.20 -3.40 -1.25
CA SER A 27 10.68 -4.08 -0.06
C SER A 27 12.18 -4.31 -0.14
N VAL A 28 12.80 -4.79 0.92
CA VAL A 28 14.25 -5.03 0.98
C VAL A 28 14.52 -6.50 1.19
N ARG A 29 15.34 -7.09 0.33
CA ARG A 29 15.83 -8.47 0.52
C ARG A 29 16.71 -8.53 1.77
N PRO A 30 16.69 -9.66 2.49
CA PRO A 30 17.58 -9.85 3.64
C PRO A 30 19.04 -9.53 3.32
N PRO A 31 19.80 -9.00 4.29
CA PRO A 31 21.22 -8.73 4.13
C PRO A 31 22.02 -10.00 3.75
N THR A 32 23.07 -9.79 2.97
CA THR A 32 24.07 -10.81 2.64
C THR A 32 25.47 -10.22 2.87
N LEU A 33 26.52 -11.04 2.81
CA LEU A 33 27.91 -10.56 2.91
C LEU A 33 28.23 -9.54 1.81
N GLU A 34 27.68 -9.74 0.61
CA GLU A 34 27.89 -8.86 -0.55
C GLU A 34 27.02 -7.61 -0.52
N ALA A 35 25.90 -7.65 0.21
CA ALA A 35 24.92 -6.58 0.34
C ALA A 35 24.45 -6.47 1.79
N PRO A 36 25.27 -5.94 2.71
CA PRO A 36 24.95 -5.91 4.14
C PRO A 36 23.75 -5.03 4.50
N GLY A 37 23.39 -4.07 3.65
CA GLY A 37 22.17 -3.28 3.77
C GLY A 37 20.94 -3.91 3.13
N GLY A 38 21.08 -5.11 2.55
CA GLY A 38 20.06 -5.73 1.73
C GLY A 38 19.98 -5.14 0.31
N ARG A 39 19.11 -5.67 -0.52
CA ARG A 39 18.89 -5.19 -1.89
C ARG A 39 17.42 -4.80 -2.08
N PRO A 40 17.13 -3.64 -2.69
CA PRO A 40 15.76 -3.26 -3.01
C PRO A 40 15.08 -4.30 -3.92
N HIS A 41 13.80 -4.47 -3.71
CA HIS A 41 12.93 -5.31 -4.53
C HIS A 41 11.61 -4.59 -4.77
N VAL A 42 11.21 -4.49 -6.03
CA VAL A 42 10.00 -3.77 -6.44
C VAL A 42 9.12 -4.69 -7.24
N VAL A 43 7.83 -4.69 -6.95
CA VAL A 43 6.83 -5.51 -7.66
C VAL A 43 5.50 -4.79 -7.72
N PRO A 44 4.78 -4.80 -8.86
CA PRO A 44 3.41 -4.29 -8.93
C PRO A 44 2.43 -5.31 -8.36
N ARG A 45 1.38 -4.82 -7.72
CA ARG A 45 0.31 -5.65 -7.19
C ARG A 45 -1.05 -5.00 -7.34
N TRP A 46 -2.08 -5.83 -7.36
CA TRP A 46 -3.46 -5.42 -7.21
C TRP A 46 -3.75 -5.25 -5.72
N CYS A 47 -4.00 -4.02 -5.33
CA CYS A 47 -4.27 -3.70 -3.94
C CYS A 47 -5.57 -2.93 -3.80
N VAL A 48 -6.08 -2.89 -2.58
CA VAL A 48 -7.25 -2.09 -2.21
C VAL A 48 -6.93 -1.21 -1.01
N TYR A 49 -7.46 0.01 -1.02
CA TYR A 49 -7.36 0.94 0.09
C TYR A 49 -8.66 0.88 0.90
N VAL A 50 -8.58 0.45 2.15
CA VAL A 50 -9.73 0.28 3.04
C VAL A 50 -9.35 0.72 4.45
N ASP A 51 -10.16 1.57 5.06
CA ASP A 51 -10.00 2.02 6.45
C ASP A 51 -8.57 2.53 6.78
N GLY A 52 -7.99 3.31 5.88
CA GLY A 52 -6.67 3.92 6.07
C GLY A 52 -5.48 2.98 5.83
N LYS A 53 -5.71 1.75 5.39
CA LYS A 53 -4.67 0.74 5.11
C LYS A 53 -4.78 0.21 3.70
N ILE A 54 -3.68 -0.34 3.20
CA ILE A 54 -3.64 -1.01 1.89
C ILE A 54 -3.57 -2.51 2.11
N TYR A 55 -4.48 -3.23 1.48
CA TYR A 55 -4.56 -4.68 1.54
C TYR A 55 -4.26 -5.29 0.16
N TYR A 56 -3.61 -6.43 0.17
CA TYR A 56 -3.35 -7.22 -1.04
C TYR A 56 -3.18 -8.68 -0.68
N ASP A 57 -3.35 -9.56 -1.64
CA ASP A 57 -3.23 -10.99 -1.45
C ASP A 57 -2.01 -11.56 -2.18
N GLY A 58 -1.60 -12.73 -1.72
CA GLY A 58 -0.48 -13.46 -2.29
C GLY A 58 -0.05 -14.65 -1.43
N SER A 59 0.85 -15.45 -2.00
CA SER A 59 1.46 -16.55 -1.27
C SER A 59 2.53 -16.08 -0.29
N PRO A 60 2.62 -16.69 0.91
CA PRO A 60 3.69 -16.41 1.87
C PRO A 60 5.07 -16.84 1.36
N GLU A 61 5.15 -17.64 0.30
CA GLU A 61 6.41 -18.11 -0.30
C GLU A 61 6.99 -17.14 -1.33
N THR A 62 6.28 -16.06 -1.65
CA THR A 62 6.79 -15.06 -2.60
C THR A 62 7.99 -14.31 -2.05
N ARG A 63 8.87 -13.83 -2.95
CA ARG A 63 10.03 -12.99 -2.56
C ARG A 63 9.61 -11.81 -1.69
N HIS A 64 8.49 -11.16 -2.03
CA HIS A 64 7.95 -10.05 -1.27
C HIS A 64 7.60 -10.47 0.17
N ALA A 65 6.88 -11.57 0.35
CA ALA A 65 6.48 -12.07 1.66
C ALA A 65 7.69 -12.42 2.54
N ILE A 66 8.71 -13.06 1.96
CA ILE A 66 9.98 -13.35 2.64
C ILE A 66 10.69 -12.06 3.05
N ASN A 67 10.73 -11.06 2.19
CA ASN A 67 11.35 -9.78 2.49
C ASN A 67 10.70 -9.10 3.69
N ILE A 68 9.37 -8.97 3.69
CA ILE A 68 8.65 -8.27 4.76
C ILE A 68 8.67 -9.02 6.09
N SER A 69 8.83 -10.34 6.10
CA SER A 69 9.02 -11.10 7.33
C SER A 69 10.34 -10.79 8.02
N SER A 70 11.36 -10.43 7.24
CA SER A 70 12.69 -10.02 7.74
C SER A 70 12.78 -8.52 8.02
N ASN A 71 12.21 -7.70 7.15
CA ASN A 71 12.18 -6.25 7.28
C ASN A 71 10.80 -5.72 6.87
N PRO A 72 9.93 -5.33 7.82
CA PRO A 72 8.58 -4.89 7.53
C PRO A 72 8.49 -3.50 6.87
N ASN A 73 9.59 -2.74 6.85
CA ASN A 73 9.59 -1.41 6.25
C ASN A 73 9.42 -1.51 4.72
N VAL A 74 8.42 -0.83 4.21
CA VAL A 74 7.97 -0.90 2.83
C VAL A 74 7.58 0.48 2.33
N THR A 75 7.85 0.73 1.07
CA THR A 75 7.29 1.87 0.33
C THR A 75 6.25 1.34 -0.65
N VAL A 76 5.10 2.00 -0.70
CA VAL A 76 4.06 1.76 -1.70
C VAL A 76 3.86 3.03 -2.51
N HIS A 77 3.86 2.93 -3.83
CA HIS A 77 3.54 4.08 -4.68
C HIS A 77 2.61 3.72 -5.84
N LEU A 78 1.91 4.71 -6.35
CA LEU A 78 1.10 4.60 -7.55
C LEU A 78 1.96 4.80 -8.80
N GLU A 79 1.37 4.61 -9.98
CA GLU A 79 2.14 4.57 -11.24
C GLU A 79 2.61 5.92 -11.75
N SER A 80 1.83 6.98 -11.51
CA SER A 80 2.17 8.30 -12.05
C SER A 80 3.30 8.98 -11.27
N GLY A 81 4.31 9.44 -11.98
CA GLY A 81 5.32 10.35 -11.44
C GLY A 81 4.94 11.82 -11.57
N TRP A 82 3.96 12.14 -12.42
CA TRP A 82 3.44 13.49 -12.57
C TRP A 82 2.44 13.85 -11.47
N GLU A 83 1.50 12.93 -11.21
CA GLU A 83 0.57 12.98 -10.09
C GLU A 83 0.95 11.86 -9.11
N ALA A 84 1.95 12.10 -8.28
CA ALA A 84 2.55 11.06 -7.47
C ALA A 84 1.86 10.88 -6.12
N VAL A 85 1.77 9.61 -5.71
CA VAL A 85 1.41 9.21 -4.35
C VAL A 85 2.43 8.18 -3.90
N ILE A 86 3.19 8.51 -2.86
CA ILE A 86 4.27 7.69 -2.31
C ILE A 86 4.04 7.54 -0.82
N LEU A 87 3.83 6.32 -0.36
CA LEU A 87 3.55 5.97 1.03
C LEU A 87 4.74 5.20 1.61
N GLU A 88 5.19 5.58 2.78
CA GLU A 88 6.14 4.81 3.57
C GLU A 88 5.43 4.26 4.82
N GLY A 89 5.72 3.02 5.15
CA GLY A 89 5.08 2.36 6.28
C GLY A 89 5.59 0.95 6.50
N THR A 90 4.76 0.11 7.08
CA THR A 90 5.10 -1.29 7.36
C THR A 90 4.07 -2.24 6.77
N ALA A 91 4.53 -3.39 6.29
CA ALA A 91 3.68 -4.47 5.80
C ALA A 91 3.89 -5.74 6.61
N LYS A 92 2.82 -6.49 6.76
CA LYS A 92 2.83 -7.82 7.39
C LYS A 92 1.74 -8.70 6.79
N MET A 93 1.85 -10.01 7.01
CA MET A 93 0.72 -10.89 6.80
C MET A 93 -0.38 -10.50 7.77
N ALA A 94 -1.60 -10.32 7.27
CA ALA A 94 -2.75 -9.97 8.08
C ALA A 94 -3.31 -11.21 8.79
N ASP A 95 -3.89 -11.01 9.96
CA ASP A 95 -4.74 -12.01 10.58
C ASP A 95 -6.03 -12.21 9.76
N LYS A 96 -6.78 -13.26 10.08
CA LYS A 96 -8.10 -13.47 9.49
C LYS A 96 -8.94 -12.19 9.63
N PRO A 97 -9.46 -11.64 8.52
CA PRO A 97 -10.29 -10.43 8.60
C PRO A 97 -11.58 -10.70 9.36
N SER A 98 -12.07 -9.68 10.07
CA SER A 98 -13.43 -9.71 10.60
C SER A 98 -14.45 -9.81 9.45
N PRO A 99 -15.67 -10.31 9.69
CA PRO A 99 -16.73 -10.35 8.67
C PRO A 99 -16.97 -8.98 8.01
N GLU A 100 -16.93 -7.90 8.80
CA GLU A 100 -17.08 -6.54 8.30
C GLU A 100 -15.93 -6.14 7.37
N LEU A 101 -14.69 -6.38 7.77
CA LEU A 101 -13.52 -6.10 6.94
C LEU A 101 -13.51 -6.95 5.67
N GLY A 102 -13.84 -8.23 5.78
CA GLY A 102 -13.96 -9.14 4.62
C GLY A 102 -14.94 -8.62 3.58
N GLU A 103 -16.10 -8.11 4.02
CA GLU A 103 -17.09 -7.51 3.12
C GLU A 103 -16.55 -6.23 2.46
N LYS A 104 -15.92 -5.32 3.22
CA LYS A 104 -15.29 -4.11 2.69
C LYS A 104 -14.22 -4.42 1.65
N LEU A 105 -13.37 -5.42 1.92
CA LEU A 105 -12.34 -5.87 0.99
C LEU A 105 -12.97 -6.43 -0.30
N SER A 106 -13.95 -7.30 -0.18
CA SER A 106 -14.67 -7.87 -1.32
C SER A 106 -15.28 -6.79 -2.21
N GLN A 107 -15.91 -5.77 -1.63
CA GLN A 107 -16.46 -4.63 -2.38
C GLN A 107 -15.35 -3.82 -3.06
N ALA A 108 -14.24 -3.53 -2.36
CA ALA A 108 -13.13 -2.78 -2.91
C ALA A 108 -12.45 -3.50 -4.09
N TYR A 109 -12.35 -4.83 -4.02
CA TYR A 109 -11.79 -5.65 -5.10
C TYR A 109 -12.65 -5.71 -6.36
N LYS A 110 -13.90 -5.25 -6.36
CA LYS A 110 -14.74 -5.19 -7.57
C LYS A 110 -14.15 -4.35 -8.69
N LYS A 111 -13.24 -3.43 -8.38
CA LYS A 111 -12.50 -2.66 -9.40
C LYS A 111 -11.65 -3.54 -10.33
N TYR A 112 -11.34 -4.78 -9.93
CA TYR A 112 -10.59 -5.75 -10.73
C TYR A 112 -11.47 -6.75 -11.49
N LYS A 113 -12.78 -6.53 -11.52
CA LYS A 113 -13.73 -7.41 -12.22
C LYS A 113 -13.38 -7.62 -13.70
N GLU A 114 -12.91 -6.57 -14.36
CA GLU A 114 -12.50 -6.67 -15.77
C GLU A 114 -11.32 -7.61 -16.01
N TYR A 115 -10.50 -7.86 -14.97
CA TYR A 115 -9.38 -8.80 -14.99
C TYR A 115 -9.79 -10.21 -14.50
N GLY A 116 -11.08 -10.45 -14.28
CA GLY A 116 -11.60 -11.73 -13.81
C GLY A 116 -11.35 -12.02 -12.33
N TYR A 117 -11.05 -10.99 -11.52
CA TYR A 117 -10.74 -11.16 -10.11
C TYR A 117 -11.77 -10.46 -9.21
N THR A 118 -12.60 -11.27 -8.55
CA THR A 118 -13.67 -10.80 -7.66
C THR A 118 -13.78 -11.69 -6.41
N PRO A 119 -12.81 -11.58 -5.47
CA PRO A 119 -12.83 -12.40 -4.27
C PRO A 119 -14.05 -12.09 -3.41
N GLY A 120 -14.62 -13.12 -2.80
CA GLY A 120 -15.71 -12.98 -1.84
C GLY A 120 -15.21 -12.60 -0.45
N PRO A 121 -16.11 -12.26 0.49
CA PRO A 121 -15.74 -11.79 1.83
C PRO A 121 -15.00 -12.82 2.69
N HIS A 122 -15.08 -14.10 2.34
CA HIS A 122 -14.41 -15.20 3.03
C HIS A 122 -13.13 -15.72 2.35
N SER A 123 -12.69 -15.03 1.28
CA SER A 123 -11.54 -15.49 0.49
C SER A 123 -10.22 -15.54 1.28
N TRP A 124 -10.13 -14.85 2.39
CA TRP A 124 -8.93 -14.75 3.22
C TRP A 124 -9.06 -15.43 4.60
N ASP A 125 -10.10 -16.23 4.81
CA ASP A 125 -10.34 -16.91 6.08
C ASP A 125 -9.22 -17.89 6.47
N GLU A 126 -8.56 -18.47 5.47
CA GLU A 126 -7.43 -19.40 5.63
C GLU A 126 -6.05 -18.73 5.43
N GLY A 127 -5.99 -17.40 5.36
CA GLY A 127 -4.76 -16.64 5.17
C GLY A 127 -4.57 -16.07 3.77
N GLY A 128 -3.33 -15.68 3.45
CA GLY A 128 -2.98 -15.12 2.14
C GLY A 128 -3.29 -13.63 1.97
N LEU A 129 -3.74 -12.94 3.00
CA LEU A 129 -3.93 -11.51 3.02
C LEU A 129 -2.72 -10.82 3.64
N PHE A 130 -2.30 -9.72 3.04
CA PHE A 130 -1.27 -8.82 3.56
C PHE A 130 -1.87 -7.45 3.84
N VAL A 131 -1.32 -6.75 4.82
CA VAL A 131 -1.72 -5.39 5.16
C VAL A 131 -0.50 -4.47 5.24
N PHE A 132 -0.60 -3.33 4.57
CA PHE A 132 0.33 -2.23 4.68
C PHE A 132 -0.32 -1.10 5.49
N THR A 133 0.38 -0.67 6.53
CA THR A 133 -0.02 0.45 7.38
C THR A 133 0.89 1.64 7.10
N PRO A 134 0.37 2.73 6.53
CA PRO A 134 1.16 3.91 6.22
C PRO A 134 1.57 4.66 7.49
N ARG A 135 2.79 5.22 7.48
CA ARG A 135 3.29 6.18 8.49
C ARG A 135 3.35 7.58 7.94
N GLN A 136 3.67 7.71 6.67
CA GLN A 136 3.69 8.99 5.96
C GLN A 136 3.36 8.81 4.49
N CYS A 137 2.91 9.90 3.89
CA CYS A 137 2.69 10.00 2.46
C CYS A 137 3.30 11.30 1.95
N ILE A 138 3.94 11.23 0.78
CA ILE A 138 4.30 12.39 -0.02
C ILE A 138 3.51 12.28 -1.32
N ALA A 139 2.79 13.34 -1.67
CA ALA A 139 1.98 13.39 -2.87
C ALA A 139 2.05 14.77 -3.53
N TRP A 140 1.82 14.81 -4.84
CA TRP A 140 1.61 16.04 -5.60
C TRP A 140 0.67 15.78 -6.77
N SER A 141 -0.07 16.80 -7.18
CA SER A 141 -0.92 16.74 -8.38
C SER A 141 -0.22 17.27 -9.62
N LYS A 142 0.81 18.10 -9.41
CA LYS A 142 1.71 18.59 -10.44
C LYS A 142 3.13 18.54 -9.92
N PHE A 143 3.99 17.84 -10.63
CA PHE A 143 5.39 17.75 -10.27
C PHE A 143 5.98 19.12 -9.96
N ASN A 144 6.60 19.24 -8.77
CA ASN A 144 7.32 20.41 -8.27
C ASN A 144 6.47 21.67 -8.02
N GLU A 145 5.13 21.59 -8.04
CA GLU A 145 4.27 22.74 -7.74
C GLU A 145 3.58 22.65 -6.38
N ASP A 146 3.07 21.47 -6.01
CA ASP A 146 2.23 21.25 -4.82
C ASP A 146 2.65 20.04 -3.96
N PRO A 147 3.94 19.78 -3.73
CA PRO A 147 4.34 18.65 -2.92
C PRO A 147 3.81 18.78 -1.51
N THR A 148 3.07 17.77 -1.07
CA THR A 148 2.40 17.74 0.22
C THR A 148 2.80 16.50 0.99
N LYS A 149 3.13 16.68 2.28
CA LYS A 149 3.48 15.59 3.19
C LYS A 149 2.37 15.39 4.21
N PHE A 150 1.95 14.13 4.37
CA PHE A 150 1.00 13.70 5.39
C PHE A 150 1.73 12.78 6.37
N ILE A 151 1.50 13.00 7.66
CA ILE A 151 2.02 12.14 8.73
C ILE A 151 0.81 11.49 9.41
N PHE A 152 0.87 10.16 9.56
CA PHE A 152 -0.16 9.40 10.25
C PHE A 152 0.30 9.07 11.67
N GLU A 153 -0.59 9.19 12.62
CA GLU A 153 -0.35 8.73 13.98
C GLU A 153 -0.27 7.20 13.98
N ILE A 154 0.75 6.67 14.65
CA ILE A 154 0.86 5.23 14.86
C ILE A 154 -0.10 4.93 16.02
N GLU A 155 -1.19 4.22 15.75
CA GLU A 155 -1.95 3.57 16.82
C GLU A 155 -0.98 2.60 17.50
N GLN A 156 -0.64 2.88 18.76
CA GLN A 156 0.08 1.93 19.58
C GLN A 156 -0.90 0.79 19.84
N ASP A 157 -0.63 -0.38 19.27
CA ASP A 157 -1.29 -1.61 19.67
C ASP A 157 -1.06 -1.78 21.17
N SER A 158 -2.12 -1.56 21.94
CA SER A 158 -2.15 -1.74 23.39
C SER A 158 -2.32 -3.22 23.74
#